data_abd8538d74161f5d5dd8915946739cec
#
_entry.id   abd8538d74161f5d5dd8915946739cec
#
_cell.length_a   1.000
_cell.length_b   1.000
_cell.length_c   1.000
_cell.angle_alpha   90.00
_cell.angle_beta   90.00
_cell.angle_gamma   90.00
#
_symmetry.space_group_name_H-M   'P 1'
#
loop_
_entity.id
_entity.type
_entity.pdbx_description
1 polymer ?
#
loop_
_entity_poly.entity_id
_entity_poly.type
_entity_poly.pdbx_seq_one_letter_code
_entity_poly.pdbx_strand_id
1 'polypeptide(L)'
;MSKCIRCGSELKRGEQYCDKCGTLNLQPVKRARWNWLPWVVALITAATAMTFLYPVAIYTYRQKTGYYDRQYEADIEERVSITDAVNQTFENGMFKEEVTFRYPEVSVVTNQNRKKKTEYIDRIERDIRKYCEDENEGKYAADYSYYIDRKKMISILVEVTSLSETPSSRFFVYNIYVNTGNVYNGYSLIHHINMSDKKFYQLVEETYINYFKTADLTEWEEQRLLKNMSYECLEPYIGAEGHLCFAVEIEKEDGSHEGAIFDTETKERLKGPVKLPEMRESALR
;
A
#
# COMPACT_ATOMS: atom_id res chain seq x y z
N MET A 1 -36.34 57.68 -45.40
CA MET A 1 -35.59 58.59 -46.27
C MET A 1 -34.54 59.29 -45.42
N SER A 2 -33.28 59.35 -45.85
CA SER A 2 -32.21 60.06 -45.12
C SER A 2 -32.19 61.55 -45.62
N LYS A 3 -31.85 62.45 -44.71
CA LYS A 3 -31.73 63.87 -45.05
C LYS A 3 -30.25 64.28 -45.03
N CYS A 4 -29.85 65.13 -45.96
CA CYS A 4 -28.53 65.73 -46.00
C CYS A 4 -28.21 66.48 -44.70
N ILE A 5 -27.06 66.15 -44.06
CA ILE A 5 -26.63 66.74 -42.78
C ILE A 5 -26.34 68.26 -42.90
N ARG A 6 -26.10 68.77 -44.08
CA ARG A 6 -25.78 70.21 -44.33
C ARG A 6 -26.95 71.06 -44.80
N CYS A 7 -27.75 70.58 -45.73
CA CYS A 7 -28.83 71.40 -46.34
C CYS A 7 -30.22 70.85 -46.10
N GLY A 8 -30.40 69.75 -45.39
CA GLY A 8 -31.67 69.14 -45.05
C GLY A 8 -32.45 68.51 -46.22
N SER A 9 -31.97 68.56 -47.44
CA SER A 9 -32.68 67.97 -48.62
C SER A 9 -32.72 66.44 -48.48
N GLU A 10 -33.79 65.84 -49.03
CA GLU A 10 -33.92 64.38 -49.03
C GLU A 10 -32.87 63.72 -49.97
N LEU A 11 -32.27 62.70 -49.46
CA LEU A 11 -31.31 61.89 -50.21
C LEU A 11 -32.01 60.62 -50.67
N LYS A 12 -31.75 60.24 -51.93
CA LYS A 12 -32.20 58.94 -52.41
C LYS A 12 -31.41 57.77 -51.71
N ARG A 13 -32.03 56.63 -51.70
CA ARG A 13 -31.46 55.45 -51.04
C ARG A 13 -30.19 54.99 -51.74
N GLY A 14 -29.04 55.08 -51.08
CA GLY A 14 -27.74 54.69 -51.59
C GLY A 14 -26.84 55.83 -52.10
N GLU A 15 -27.35 57.09 -52.15
CA GLU A 15 -26.51 58.22 -52.55
C GLU A 15 -25.57 58.68 -51.42
N GLN A 16 -24.29 58.70 -51.75
CA GLN A 16 -23.20 59.09 -50.82
C GLN A 16 -22.98 60.63 -50.84
N TYR A 17 -23.48 61.35 -51.87
CA TYR A 17 -23.34 62.81 -52.03
C TYR A 17 -24.71 63.43 -52.18
N CYS A 18 -24.84 64.61 -51.62
CA CYS A 18 -26.05 65.37 -51.81
C CYS A 18 -26.07 66.16 -53.14
N ASP A 19 -27.02 65.88 -54.06
CA ASP A 19 -27.14 66.49 -55.37
C ASP A 19 -27.32 68.01 -55.30
N LYS A 20 -27.85 68.57 -54.19
CA LYS A 20 -28.05 70.00 -54.02
C LYS A 20 -26.87 70.79 -53.51
N CYS A 21 -26.03 70.19 -52.64
CA CYS A 21 -24.93 70.90 -52.00
C CYS A 21 -23.56 70.18 -52.09
N GLY A 22 -23.47 69.02 -52.75
CA GLY A 22 -22.25 68.26 -52.94
C GLY A 22 -21.64 67.67 -51.65
N THR A 23 -22.32 67.75 -50.52
CA THR A 23 -21.77 67.27 -49.27
C THR A 23 -21.83 65.79 -49.21
N LEU A 24 -20.68 65.17 -48.85
CA LEU A 24 -20.56 63.71 -48.59
C LEU A 24 -21.37 63.36 -47.32
N ASN A 25 -22.33 62.47 -47.48
CA ASN A 25 -23.21 62.05 -46.41
C ASN A 25 -22.81 60.59 -45.97
N LEU A 26 -21.75 60.52 -45.22
CA LEU A 26 -21.33 59.23 -44.62
C LEU A 26 -22.37 58.81 -43.60
N GLN A 27 -23.28 57.95 -44.03
CA GLN A 27 -24.13 57.29 -43.05
C GLN A 27 -23.22 56.42 -42.14
N PRO A 28 -23.39 56.53 -40.80
CA PRO A 28 -22.66 55.67 -39.94
C PRO A 28 -23.01 54.22 -40.28
N VAL A 29 -22.00 53.44 -40.68
CA VAL A 29 -22.17 52.02 -40.88
C VAL A 29 -22.71 51.44 -39.59
N LYS A 30 -23.97 50.98 -39.62
CA LYS A 30 -24.51 50.23 -38.49
C LYS A 30 -23.66 48.99 -38.32
N ARG A 31 -22.68 49.06 -37.43
CA ARG A 31 -21.94 47.84 -37.03
C ARG A 31 -22.97 46.83 -36.56
N ALA A 32 -23.04 45.72 -37.26
CA ALA A 32 -23.85 44.62 -36.80
C ALA A 32 -23.44 44.34 -35.34
N ARG A 33 -24.30 44.63 -34.39
CA ARG A 33 -24.03 44.24 -32.99
C ARG A 33 -24.12 42.73 -32.94
N TRP A 34 -22.97 42.10 -32.80
CA TRP A 34 -22.84 40.67 -32.57
C TRP A 34 -23.33 40.37 -31.14
N ASN A 35 -24.64 40.49 -30.91
CA ASN A 35 -25.24 40.25 -29.60
C ASN A 35 -25.14 38.78 -29.16
N TRP A 36 -24.73 37.87 -30.05
CA TRP A 36 -24.54 36.48 -29.77
C TRP A 36 -23.11 36.16 -29.29
N LEU A 37 -22.11 37.04 -29.51
CA LEU A 37 -20.72 36.81 -29.12
C LEU A 37 -20.52 36.45 -27.64
N PRO A 38 -21.15 37.17 -26.67
CA PRO A 38 -21.04 36.85 -25.26
C PRO A 38 -21.62 35.47 -24.93
N TRP A 39 -22.66 35.03 -25.63
CA TRP A 39 -23.22 33.70 -25.45
C TRP A 39 -22.30 32.59 -25.94
N VAL A 40 -21.61 32.80 -27.06
CA VAL A 40 -20.61 31.84 -27.57
C VAL A 40 -19.40 31.75 -26.63
N VAL A 41 -18.92 32.90 -26.14
CA VAL A 41 -17.85 32.91 -25.14
C VAL A 41 -18.29 32.18 -23.85
N ALA A 42 -19.49 32.40 -23.38
CA ALA A 42 -20.02 31.70 -22.20
C ALA A 42 -20.16 30.21 -22.42
N LEU A 43 -20.59 29.75 -23.61
CA LEU A 43 -20.67 28.34 -23.94
C LEU A 43 -19.27 27.66 -24.01
N ILE A 44 -18.30 28.34 -24.62
CA ILE A 44 -16.93 27.83 -24.71
C ILE A 44 -16.32 27.73 -23.29
N THR A 45 -16.48 28.76 -22.47
CA THR A 45 -15.98 28.71 -21.07
C THR A 45 -16.69 27.65 -20.23
N ALA A 46 -18.00 27.47 -20.39
CA ALA A 46 -18.71 26.38 -19.72
C ALA A 46 -18.27 25.01 -20.19
N ALA A 47 -18.06 24.82 -21.50
CA ALA A 47 -17.56 23.55 -22.05
C ALA A 47 -16.13 23.24 -21.56
N THR A 48 -15.23 24.24 -21.55
CA THR A 48 -13.86 24.06 -21.03
C THR A 48 -13.88 23.82 -19.50
N ALA A 49 -14.72 24.51 -18.75
CA ALA A 49 -14.87 24.24 -17.32
C ALA A 49 -15.40 22.82 -17.07
N MET A 50 -16.36 22.34 -17.83
CA MET A 50 -16.86 20.96 -17.74
C MET A 50 -15.79 19.92 -18.07
N THR A 51 -14.98 20.13 -19.10
CA THR A 51 -13.94 19.18 -19.47
C THR A 51 -12.83 19.06 -18.43
N PHE A 52 -12.50 20.11 -17.70
CA PHE A 52 -11.43 20.10 -16.70
C PHE A 52 -11.94 19.91 -15.27
N LEU A 53 -13.02 20.58 -14.87
CA LEU A 53 -13.51 20.53 -13.50
C LEU A 53 -14.34 19.28 -13.18
N TYR A 54 -15.11 18.79 -14.16
CA TYR A 54 -15.96 17.62 -13.96
C TYR A 54 -15.16 16.33 -13.66
N PRO A 55 -14.08 15.99 -14.40
CA PRO A 55 -13.23 14.85 -14.03
C PRO A 55 -12.61 14.97 -12.66
N VAL A 56 -12.15 16.18 -12.29
CA VAL A 56 -11.58 16.44 -10.95
C VAL A 56 -12.64 16.27 -9.87
N ALA A 57 -13.84 16.82 -10.08
CA ALA A 57 -14.94 16.69 -9.14
C ALA A 57 -15.38 15.22 -8.97
N ILE A 58 -15.49 14.47 -10.06
CA ILE A 58 -15.81 13.03 -10.00
C ILE A 58 -14.68 12.25 -9.30
N TYR A 59 -13.42 12.53 -9.61
CA TYR A 59 -12.29 11.89 -8.98
C TYR A 59 -12.31 12.10 -7.46
N THR A 60 -12.45 13.36 -7.02
CA THR A 60 -12.51 13.70 -5.58
C THR A 60 -13.75 13.11 -4.89
N TYR A 61 -14.91 13.09 -5.56
CA TYR A 61 -16.11 12.43 -5.05
C TYR A 61 -15.89 10.92 -4.89
N ARG A 62 -15.36 10.25 -5.90
CA ARG A 62 -15.06 8.81 -5.86
C ARG A 62 -14.05 8.46 -4.78
N GLN A 63 -13.02 9.30 -4.61
CA GLN A 63 -12.04 9.13 -3.54
C GLN A 63 -12.68 9.25 -2.16
N LYS A 64 -13.49 10.32 -1.92
CA LYS A 64 -14.16 10.55 -0.64
C LYS A 64 -15.23 9.50 -0.31
N THR A 65 -15.85 8.88 -1.30
CA THR A 65 -16.87 7.83 -1.10
C THR A 65 -16.30 6.42 -1.02
N GLY A 66 -14.98 6.26 -1.06
CA GLY A 66 -14.31 4.95 -1.06
C GLY A 66 -14.62 4.10 -2.31
N TYR A 67 -14.99 4.74 -3.42
CA TYR A 67 -15.31 4.03 -4.67
C TYR A 67 -14.12 3.22 -5.18
N TYR A 68 -12.92 3.81 -5.16
CA TYR A 68 -11.70 3.13 -5.60
C TYR A 68 -11.29 2.03 -4.63
N ASP A 69 -11.52 2.22 -3.34
CA ASP A 69 -11.22 1.20 -2.33
C ASP A 69 -12.09 -0.04 -2.54
N ARG A 70 -13.41 0.15 -2.76
CA ARG A 70 -14.31 -0.98 -3.08
C ARG A 70 -13.98 -1.69 -4.39
N GLN A 71 -13.59 -0.95 -5.43
CA GLN A 71 -13.14 -1.59 -6.68
C GLN A 71 -11.84 -2.37 -6.50
N TYR A 72 -10.94 -1.84 -5.70
CA TYR A 72 -9.70 -2.51 -5.37
C TYR A 72 -9.96 -3.79 -4.55
N GLU A 73 -10.79 -3.72 -3.52
CA GLU A 73 -11.18 -4.88 -2.72
C GLU A 73 -11.80 -5.98 -3.60
N ALA A 74 -12.72 -5.64 -4.48
CA ALA A 74 -13.33 -6.59 -5.41
C ALA A 74 -12.30 -7.24 -6.36
N ASP A 75 -11.35 -6.45 -6.91
CA ASP A 75 -10.26 -6.98 -7.77
C ASP A 75 -9.35 -7.92 -6.99
N ILE A 76 -9.08 -7.64 -5.71
CA ILE A 76 -8.27 -8.51 -4.86
C ILE A 76 -9.02 -9.79 -4.48
N GLU A 77 -10.28 -9.70 -4.08
CA GLU A 77 -11.11 -10.87 -3.75
C GLU A 77 -11.22 -11.85 -4.92
N GLU A 78 -11.33 -11.35 -6.15
CA GLU A 78 -11.37 -12.18 -7.35
C GLU A 78 -10.02 -12.87 -7.64
N ARG A 79 -8.90 -12.21 -7.33
CA ARG A 79 -7.57 -12.62 -7.77
C ARG A 79 -6.72 -13.31 -6.72
N VAL A 80 -7.02 -13.12 -5.46
CA VAL A 80 -6.22 -13.60 -4.34
C VAL A 80 -7.05 -14.51 -3.46
N SER A 81 -6.51 -15.68 -3.17
CA SER A 81 -7.07 -16.60 -2.18
C SER A 81 -5.97 -17.00 -1.20
N ILE A 82 -6.21 -16.77 0.09
CA ILE A 82 -5.31 -17.18 1.17
C ILE A 82 -6.13 -18.06 2.11
N THR A 83 -5.73 -19.31 2.24
CA THR A 83 -6.41 -20.34 3.07
C THR A 83 -5.36 -21.11 3.85
N ASP A 84 -5.78 -21.87 4.84
CA ASP A 84 -4.88 -22.73 5.57
C ASP A 84 -4.41 -23.90 4.67
N ALA A 85 -3.10 -24.05 4.51
CA ALA A 85 -2.50 -25.22 3.90
C ALA A 85 -2.42 -26.36 4.92
N VAL A 86 -2.01 -26.00 6.14
CA VAL A 86 -2.01 -26.86 7.32
C VAL A 86 -2.72 -26.10 8.42
N ASN A 87 -3.55 -26.81 9.17
CA ASN A 87 -4.20 -26.27 10.36
C ASN A 87 -4.39 -27.45 11.33
N GLN A 88 -3.48 -27.56 12.26
CA GLN A 88 -3.47 -28.62 13.26
C GLN A 88 -3.48 -28.00 14.64
N THR A 89 -4.27 -28.59 15.53
CA THR A 89 -4.25 -28.24 16.95
C THR A 89 -3.87 -29.51 17.73
N PHE A 90 -2.90 -29.39 18.59
CA PHE A 90 -2.44 -30.50 19.41
C PHE A 90 -2.24 -30.04 20.86
N GLU A 91 -2.34 -30.99 21.79
CA GLU A 91 -2.07 -30.74 23.18
C GLU A 91 -0.58 -30.88 23.44
N ASN A 92 0.06 -29.80 23.86
CA ASN A 92 1.45 -29.86 24.31
C ASN A 92 1.50 -30.39 25.74
N GLY A 93 2.00 -31.61 25.92
CA GLY A 93 2.09 -32.26 27.23
C GLY A 93 2.90 -31.47 28.26
N MET A 94 3.85 -30.61 27.84
CA MET A 94 4.65 -29.76 28.71
C MET A 94 3.83 -28.61 29.29
N PHE A 95 2.96 -27.98 28.48
CA PHE A 95 2.18 -26.82 28.87
C PHE A 95 0.73 -27.14 29.22
N LYS A 96 0.23 -28.33 28.85
CA LYS A 96 -1.18 -28.76 28.98
C LYS A 96 -2.19 -27.79 28.34
N GLU A 97 -1.77 -27.16 27.26
CA GLU A 97 -2.58 -26.22 26.50
C GLU A 97 -2.63 -26.63 25.04
N GLU A 98 -3.73 -26.26 24.38
CA GLU A 98 -3.83 -26.43 22.93
C GLU A 98 -2.90 -25.48 22.20
N VAL A 99 -2.11 -26.02 21.31
CA VAL A 99 -1.16 -25.27 20.49
C VAL A 99 -1.54 -25.42 19.04
N THR A 100 -1.50 -24.33 18.33
CA THR A 100 -1.82 -24.27 16.90
C THR A 100 -0.55 -24.37 16.07
N PHE A 101 -0.58 -25.22 15.03
CA PHE A 101 0.41 -25.24 13.97
C PHE A 101 -0.30 -24.99 12.64
N ARG A 102 -0.15 -23.76 12.11
CA ARG A 102 -0.88 -23.29 10.96
C ARG A 102 -0.01 -22.44 10.04
N TYR A 103 -0.01 -22.71 8.75
CA TYR A 103 0.58 -21.85 7.74
C TYR A 103 -0.28 -21.77 6.48
N PRO A 104 -0.15 -20.71 5.66
CA PRO A 104 -1.10 -20.45 4.60
C PRO A 104 -0.76 -21.17 3.29
N GLU A 105 -1.80 -21.47 2.54
CA GLU A 105 -1.77 -21.70 1.11
C GLU A 105 -2.21 -20.42 0.39
N VAL A 106 -1.38 -19.93 -0.53
CA VAL A 106 -1.64 -18.69 -1.27
C VAL A 106 -1.83 -19.00 -2.74
N SER A 107 -2.87 -18.40 -3.31
CA SER A 107 -3.15 -18.47 -4.75
C SER A 107 -3.36 -17.07 -5.31
N VAL A 108 -2.64 -16.76 -6.37
CA VAL A 108 -2.71 -15.45 -7.05
C VAL A 108 -2.99 -15.64 -8.52
N VAL A 109 -3.99 -14.90 -9.06
CA VAL A 109 -4.23 -14.79 -10.50
C VAL A 109 -3.55 -13.53 -11.01
N THR A 110 -2.52 -13.70 -11.83
CA THR A 110 -1.72 -12.59 -12.37
C THR A 110 -2.46 -11.83 -13.47
N ASN A 111 -1.97 -10.67 -13.89
CA ASN A 111 -2.51 -9.90 -15.03
C ASN A 111 -2.52 -10.68 -16.35
N GLN A 112 -1.74 -11.76 -16.47
CA GLN A 112 -1.75 -12.66 -17.62
C GLN A 112 -2.72 -13.84 -17.43
N ASN A 113 -3.63 -13.77 -16.49
CA ASN A 113 -4.57 -14.83 -16.10
C ASN A 113 -3.89 -16.18 -15.79
N ARG A 114 -2.65 -16.12 -15.30
CA ARG A 114 -1.92 -17.30 -14.84
C ARG A 114 -2.14 -17.47 -13.35
N LYS A 115 -2.67 -18.63 -12.98
CA LYS A 115 -2.82 -18.98 -11.57
C LYS A 115 -1.49 -19.51 -11.04
N LYS A 116 -0.92 -18.84 -10.04
CA LYS A 116 0.26 -19.31 -9.31
C LYS A 116 -0.19 -19.73 -7.91
N LYS A 117 0.03 -20.98 -7.57
CA LYS A 117 -0.37 -21.58 -6.30
C LYS A 117 0.77 -22.39 -5.68
N THR A 118 1.21 -23.40 -6.38
CA THR A 118 2.14 -24.41 -5.90
C THR A 118 3.50 -23.83 -5.49
N GLU A 119 3.99 -22.83 -6.25
CA GLU A 119 5.28 -22.18 -6.00
C GLU A 119 5.37 -21.52 -4.61
N TYR A 120 4.26 -20.99 -4.11
CA TYR A 120 4.26 -20.30 -2.81
C TYR A 120 4.17 -21.29 -1.66
N ILE A 121 3.31 -22.30 -1.77
CA ILE A 121 3.14 -23.30 -0.73
C ILE A 121 4.44 -24.12 -0.54
N ASP A 122 5.06 -24.56 -1.65
CA ASP A 122 6.31 -25.32 -1.61
C ASP A 122 7.44 -24.51 -0.95
N ARG A 123 7.45 -23.19 -1.15
CA ARG A 123 8.44 -22.31 -0.54
C ARG A 123 8.21 -22.15 0.95
N ILE A 124 6.96 -21.82 1.34
CA ILE A 124 6.57 -21.63 2.74
C ILE A 124 6.82 -22.93 3.53
N GLU A 125 6.34 -24.04 3.01
CA GLU A 125 6.51 -25.34 3.64
C GLU A 125 7.99 -25.72 3.82
N ARG A 126 8.79 -25.54 2.78
CA ARG A 126 10.24 -25.85 2.83
C ARG A 126 10.95 -24.99 3.87
N ASP A 127 10.67 -23.70 3.94
CA ASP A 127 11.34 -22.78 4.86
C ASP A 127 10.97 -23.12 6.31
N ILE A 128 9.69 -23.42 6.58
CA ILE A 128 9.21 -23.84 7.91
C ILE A 128 9.81 -25.18 8.31
N ARG A 129 9.77 -26.19 7.42
CA ARG A 129 10.35 -27.52 7.70
C ARG A 129 11.84 -27.46 8.00
N LYS A 130 12.57 -26.66 7.24
CA LYS A 130 14.01 -26.45 7.45
C LYS A 130 14.29 -25.82 8.82
N TYR A 131 13.45 -24.92 9.28
CA TYR A 131 13.60 -24.30 10.61
C TYR A 131 13.29 -25.29 11.72
N CYS A 132 12.26 -26.09 11.55
CA CYS A 132 11.86 -27.08 12.55
C CYS A 132 12.86 -28.26 12.68
N GLU A 133 13.74 -28.49 11.68
CA GLU A 133 14.78 -29.52 11.60
C GLU A 133 14.31 -30.98 11.78
N ASP A 134 13.20 -31.19 12.43
CA ASP A 134 12.55 -32.49 12.54
C ASP A 134 11.06 -32.37 12.09
N GLU A 135 10.51 -33.48 11.62
CA GLU A 135 9.13 -33.51 11.14
C GLU A 135 8.07 -33.57 12.26
N ASN A 136 8.51 -33.46 13.52
CA ASN A 136 7.61 -33.53 14.65
C ASN A 136 7.05 -32.13 14.99
N GLU A 137 5.97 -31.76 14.30
CA GLU A 137 5.26 -30.47 14.44
C GLU A 137 4.76 -30.22 15.87
N GLY A 138 4.61 -31.27 16.67
CA GLY A 138 4.23 -31.15 18.09
C GLY A 138 5.22 -30.43 18.99
N LYS A 139 6.42 -30.11 18.48
CA LYS A 139 7.45 -29.34 19.19
C LYS A 139 7.45 -27.85 18.81
N TYR A 140 6.63 -27.45 17.88
CA TYR A 140 6.57 -26.10 17.35
C TYR A 140 5.15 -25.60 17.32
N ALA A 141 4.97 -24.32 17.60
CA ALA A 141 3.78 -23.57 17.28
C ALA A 141 4.03 -22.77 16.02
N ALA A 142 3.03 -22.65 15.16
CA ALA A 142 3.09 -21.78 14.01
C ALA A 142 1.74 -21.11 13.80
N ASP A 143 1.77 -19.83 13.47
CA ASP A 143 0.58 -19.09 13.03
C ASP A 143 0.98 -18.03 12.02
N TYR A 144 0.00 -17.49 11.30
CA TYR A 144 0.30 -16.50 10.29
C TYR A 144 -0.68 -15.35 10.30
N SER A 145 -0.22 -14.22 9.82
CA SER A 145 -1.02 -13.07 9.44
C SER A 145 -0.66 -12.64 8.02
N TYR A 146 -1.54 -11.88 7.39
CA TYR A 146 -1.24 -11.31 6.09
C TYR A 146 -1.85 -9.91 5.96
N TYR A 147 -1.22 -9.11 5.11
CA TYR A 147 -1.65 -7.76 4.76
C TYR A 147 -1.67 -7.62 3.25
N ILE A 148 -2.64 -6.88 2.73
CA ILE A 148 -2.73 -6.58 1.31
C ILE A 148 -2.74 -5.06 1.15
N ASP A 149 -1.65 -4.53 0.58
CA ASP A 149 -1.51 -3.11 0.33
C ASP A 149 -2.23 -2.68 -0.96
N ARG A 150 -2.72 -1.45 -1.00
CA ARG A 150 -3.35 -0.81 -2.17
C ARG A 150 -2.48 -0.84 -3.43
N LYS A 151 -1.17 -1.03 -3.32
CA LYS A 151 -0.24 -1.23 -4.42
C LYS A 151 -0.19 -2.67 -4.94
N LYS A 152 -1.13 -3.53 -4.48
CA LYS A 152 -1.21 -4.95 -4.87
C LYS A 152 -0.02 -5.78 -4.40
N MET A 153 0.55 -5.42 -3.28
CA MET A 153 1.51 -6.24 -2.55
C MET A 153 0.78 -7.03 -1.46
N ILE A 154 1.00 -8.31 -1.42
CA ILE A 154 0.59 -9.18 -0.32
C ILE A 154 1.83 -9.45 0.51
N SER A 155 1.79 -9.14 1.78
CA SER A 155 2.82 -9.52 2.75
C SER A 155 2.25 -10.56 3.70
N ILE A 156 2.89 -11.72 3.76
CA ILE A 156 2.51 -12.84 4.63
C ILE A 156 3.62 -13.01 5.65
N LEU A 157 3.24 -13.04 6.91
CA LEU A 157 4.13 -13.31 8.02
C LEU A 157 3.73 -14.64 8.64
N VAL A 158 4.67 -15.57 8.72
CA VAL A 158 4.50 -16.82 9.45
C VAL A 158 5.46 -16.79 10.65
N GLU A 159 4.92 -16.78 11.85
CA GLU A 159 5.70 -16.94 13.07
C GLU A 159 5.79 -18.43 13.41
N VAL A 160 6.99 -18.92 13.62
CA VAL A 160 7.25 -20.28 14.09
C VAL A 160 8.00 -20.19 15.41
N THR A 161 7.46 -20.84 16.44
CA THR A 161 8.03 -20.83 17.79
C THR A 161 8.32 -22.25 18.27
N SER A 162 9.53 -22.49 18.71
CA SER A 162 9.92 -23.73 19.39
C SER A 162 9.24 -23.80 20.78
N LEU A 163 8.67 -24.96 21.10
CA LEU A 163 8.04 -25.24 22.39
C LEU A 163 9.01 -25.99 23.32
N SER A 164 10.27 -25.57 23.33
CA SER A 164 11.30 -26.07 24.24
C SER A 164 11.30 -25.33 25.57
N GLU A 165 12.14 -25.75 26.53
CA GLU A 165 12.33 -25.05 27.81
C GLU A 165 12.84 -23.61 27.62
N THR A 166 13.64 -23.38 26.57
CA THR A 166 14.08 -22.06 26.11
C THR A 166 13.46 -21.79 24.74
N PRO A 167 12.23 -21.21 24.69
CA PRO A 167 11.54 -20.98 23.44
C PRO A 167 12.32 -20.04 22.51
N SER A 168 12.45 -20.44 21.27
CA SER A 168 12.97 -19.56 20.21
C SER A 168 11.90 -19.34 19.16
N SER A 169 11.78 -18.13 18.66
CA SER A 169 10.81 -17.79 17.61
C SER A 169 11.46 -17.09 16.43
N ARG A 170 10.88 -17.28 15.27
CA ARG A 170 11.27 -16.62 14.04
C ARG A 170 10.08 -16.28 13.18
N PHE A 171 10.18 -15.14 12.48
CA PHE A 171 9.25 -14.77 11.42
C PHE A 171 9.83 -15.14 10.05
N PHE A 172 8.95 -15.67 9.20
CA PHE A 172 9.19 -15.83 7.78
C PHE A 172 8.29 -14.86 7.03
N VAL A 173 8.87 -14.07 6.14
CA VAL A 173 8.17 -13.02 5.41
C VAL A 173 8.13 -13.34 3.92
N TYR A 174 6.93 -13.28 3.32
CA TYR A 174 6.73 -13.51 1.90
C TYR A 174 5.96 -12.32 1.31
N ASN A 175 6.65 -11.54 0.48
CA ASN A 175 6.05 -10.40 -0.22
C ASN A 175 5.72 -10.80 -1.65
N ILE A 176 4.44 -10.84 -2.02
CA ILE A 176 3.96 -11.30 -3.32
C ILE A 176 3.31 -10.13 -4.05
N TYR A 177 3.81 -9.80 -5.23
CA TYR A 177 3.20 -8.78 -6.08
C TYR A 177 2.11 -9.41 -6.96
N VAL A 178 0.84 -9.07 -6.70
CA VAL A 178 -0.35 -9.70 -7.31
C VAL A 178 -0.32 -9.64 -8.84
N ASN A 179 0.13 -8.54 -9.44
CA ASN A 179 0.08 -8.37 -10.88
C ASN A 179 0.97 -9.36 -11.64
N THR A 180 2.10 -9.75 -11.08
CA THR A 180 3.06 -10.67 -11.71
C THR A 180 3.12 -12.03 -11.00
N GLY A 181 2.68 -12.09 -9.76
CA GLY A 181 2.85 -13.23 -8.87
C GLY A 181 4.30 -13.50 -8.47
N ASN A 182 5.18 -12.52 -8.57
CA ASN A 182 6.56 -12.66 -8.14
C ASN A 182 6.68 -12.45 -6.63
N VAL A 183 7.55 -13.25 -6.01
CA VAL A 183 7.94 -13.09 -4.61
C VAL A 183 9.13 -12.14 -4.55
N TYR A 184 9.02 -11.10 -3.75
CA TYR A 184 10.08 -10.13 -3.50
C TYR A 184 10.78 -10.44 -2.18
N ASN A 185 12.10 -10.48 -2.20
CA ASN A 185 12.91 -10.43 -0.99
C ASN A 185 12.98 -8.99 -0.46
N GLY A 186 13.60 -8.81 0.70
CA GLY A 186 13.69 -7.50 1.33
C GLY A 186 14.27 -6.41 0.44
N TYR A 187 15.38 -6.67 -0.24
CA TYR A 187 16.01 -5.75 -1.18
C TYR A 187 15.05 -5.38 -2.32
N SER A 188 14.45 -6.36 -2.96
CA SER A 188 13.53 -6.15 -4.09
C SER A 188 12.27 -5.39 -3.67
N LEU A 189 11.75 -5.61 -2.46
CA LEU A 189 10.60 -4.87 -1.93
C LEU A 189 10.94 -3.39 -1.75
N ILE A 190 12.06 -3.08 -1.09
CA ILE A 190 12.49 -1.70 -0.81
C ILE A 190 12.66 -0.91 -2.11
N HIS A 191 13.27 -1.52 -3.13
CA HIS A 191 13.38 -0.89 -4.45
C HIS A 191 12.04 -0.78 -5.19
N HIS A 192 11.14 -1.75 -5.03
CA HIS A 192 9.80 -1.70 -5.62
C HIS A 192 8.95 -0.52 -5.10
N ILE A 193 9.10 -0.19 -3.82
CA ILE A 193 8.42 0.97 -3.22
C ILE A 193 9.16 2.29 -3.44
N ASN A 194 10.20 2.31 -4.29
CA ASN A 194 11.05 3.46 -4.60
C ASN A 194 11.78 4.05 -3.38
N MET A 195 12.18 3.22 -2.44
CA MET A 195 13.00 3.62 -1.30
C MET A 195 14.46 3.24 -1.52
N SER A 196 15.39 4.09 -1.10
CA SER A 196 16.81 3.76 -1.10
C SER A 196 17.19 2.94 0.13
N ASP A 197 18.21 2.07 -0.01
CA ASP A 197 18.75 1.28 1.11
C ASP A 197 19.13 2.16 2.30
N LYS A 198 19.81 3.28 2.02
CA LYS A 198 20.20 4.25 3.06
C LYS A 198 18.99 4.74 3.86
N LYS A 199 17.87 5.04 3.18
CA LYS A 199 16.66 5.51 3.85
C LYS A 199 16.00 4.39 4.66
N PHE A 200 15.98 3.16 4.13
CA PHE A 200 15.47 2.01 4.86
C PHE A 200 16.26 1.76 6.14
N TYR A 201 17.59 1.65 6.07
CA TYR A 201 18.42 1.43 7.25
C TYR A 201 18.33 2.58 8.27
N GLN A 202 18.18 3.81 7.82
CA GLN A 202 17.93 4.93 8.71
C GLN A 202 16.62 4.77 9.48
N LEU A 203 15.54 4.33 8.83
CA LEU A 203 14.26 4.06 9.50
C LEU A 203 14.37 2.91 10.52
N VAL A 204 15.10 1.85 10.17
CA VAL A 204 15.35 0.73 11.09
C VAL A 204 16.12 1.21 12.32
N GLU A 205 17.21 1.97 12.14
CA GLU A 205 18.00 2.54 13.23
C GLU A 205 17.16 3.44 14.15
N GLU A 206 16.37 4.35 13.58
CA GLU A 206 15.46 5.21 14.35
C GLU A 206 14.42 4.40 15.13
N THR A 207 13.94 3.28 14.56
CA THR A 207 12.99 2.38 15.23
C THR A 207 13.64 1.66 16.39
N TYR A 208 14.86 1.14 16.22
CA TYR A 208 15.62 0.50 17.29
C TYR A 208 15.93 1.46 18.44
N ILE A 209 16.40 2.69 18.14
CA ILE A 209 16.67 3.71 19.15
C ILE A 209 15.40 4.03 19.97
N ASN A 210 14.22 4.00 19.33
CA ASN A 210 12.97 4.18 20.09
C ASN A 210 12.61 2.95 20.92
N TYR A 211 12.78 1.76 20.37
CA TYR A 211 12.53 0.50 21.06
C TYR A 211 13.42 0.31 22.30
N PHE A 212 14.73 0.62 22.22
CA PHE A 212 15.67 0.52 23.32
C PHE A 212 15.30 1.36 24.55
N LYS A 213 14.52 2.43 24.37
CA LYS A 213 14.04 3.25 25.52
C LYS A 213 12.99 2.54 26.36
N THR A 214 12.30 1.55 25.81
CA THR A 214 11.14 0.89 26.43
C THR A 214 11.33 -0.60 26.64
N ALA A 215 12.30 -1.20 25.96
CA ALA A 215 12.61 -2.62 26.04
C ALA A 215 13.59 -2.89 27.19
N ASP A 216 13.41 -4.05 27.81
CA ASP A 216 14.36 -4.59 28.79
C ASP A 216 15.42 -5.42 28.05
N LEU A 217 16.31 -4.73 27.32
CA LEU A 217 17.41 -5.33 26.59
C LEU A 217 18.73 -5.04 27.30
N THR A 218 19.64 -5.99 27.22
CA THR A 218 21.01 -5.77 27.65
C THR A 218 21.79 -4.95 26.62
N GLU A 219 22.86 -4.28 27.03
CA GLU A 219 23.73 -3.52 26.11
C GLU A 219 24.28 -4.40 24.98
N TRP A 220 24.53 -5.69 25.27
CA TRP A 220 24.98 -6.65 24.28
C TRP A 220 23.91 -6.92 23.20
N GLU A 221 22.64 -7.10 23.62
CA GLU A 221 21.52 -7.34 22.68
C GLU A 221 21.27 -6.11 21.80
N GLU A 222 21.32 -4.90 22.35
CA GLU A 222 21.22 -3.66 21.59
C GLU A 222 22.32 -3.52 20.54
N GLN A 223 23.57 -3.75 20.92
CA GLN A 223 24.70 -3.72 20.00
C GLN A 223 24.59 -4.79 18.93
N ARG A 224 24.07 -5.97 19.27
CA ARG A 224 23.86 -7.06 18.33
C ARG A 224 22.83 -6.71 17.25
N LEU A 225 21.71 -6.11 17.66
CA LEU A 225 20.70 -5.61 16.73
C LEU A 225 21.25 -4.55 15.78
N LEU A 226 21.97 -3.58 16.27
CA LEU A 226 22.59 -2.54 15.44
C LEU A 226 23.66 -3.08 14.48
N LYS A 227 24.40 -4.11 14.89
CA LYS A 227 25.42 -4.74 14.05
C LYS A 227 24.82 -5.58 12.92
N ASN A 228 23.66 -6.18 13.14
CA ASN A 228 23.03 -7.11 12.20
C ASN A 228 22.05 -6.43 11.24
N MET A 229 22.21 -5.12 10.96
CA MET A 229 21.38 -4.38 10.01
C MET A 229 21.73 -4.69 8.55
N SER A 230 21.29 -5.85 8.07
CA SER A 230 21.41 -6.26 6.67
C SER A 230 20.12 -6.90 6.17
N TYR A 231 19.93 -7.01 4.86
CA TYR A 231 18.76 -7.71 4.29
C TYR A 231 18.76 -9.23 4.53
N GLU A 232 19.85 -9.79 5.06
CA GLU A 232 19.91 -11.19 5.50
C GLU A 232 19.27 -11.37 6.88
N CYS A 233 19.32 -10.32 7.71
CA CYS A 233 18.78 -10.31 9.07
C CYS A 233 17.45 -9.58 9.19
N LEU A 234 17.17 -8.63 8.27
CA LEU A 234 15.97 -7.81 8.26
C LEU A 234 15.06 -8.26 7.12
N GLU A 235 13.85 -8.64 7.44
CA GLU A 235 12.83 -9.04 6.48
C GLU A 235 11.74 -7.96 6.38
N PRO A 236 11.89 -6.94 5.50
CA PRO A 236 10.88 -5.89 5.36
C PRO A 236 9.61 -6.41 4.67
N TYR A 237 8.47 -5.82 5.07
CA TYR A 237 7.18 -6.11 4.51
C TYR A 237 6.25 -4.88 4.59
N ILE A 238 5.12 -4.91 3.88
CA ILE A 238 4.08 -3.89 4.00
C ILE A 238 3.03 -4.39 4.98
N GLY A 239 2.88 -3.70 6.10
CA GLY A 239 1.94 -4.02 7.16
C GLY A 239 0.58 -3.35 7.00
N ALA A 240 -0.15 -3.26 8.11
CA ALA A 240 -1.44 -2.57 8.16
C ALA A 240 -1.32 -1.11 7.70
N GLU A 241 -2.37 -0.58 7.12
CA GLU A 241 -2.44 0.81 6.60
C GLU A 241 -1.39 1.15 5.53
N GLY A 242 -0.63 0.16 5.03
CA GLY A 242 0.43 0.35 4.05
C GLY A 242 1.75 0.82 4.65
N HIS A 243 1.93 0.70 5.96
CA HIS A 243 3.17 1.03 6.65
C HIS A 243 4.30 0.06 6.25
N LEU A 244 5.50 0.59 6.11
CA LEU A 244 6.68 -0.24 5.99
C LEU A 244 7.03 -0.81 7.37
N CYS A 245 7.04 -2.12 7.46
CA CYS A 245 7.42 -2.86 8.64
C CYS A 245 8.62 -3.76 8.34
N PHE A 246 9.24 -4.31 9.37
CA PHE A 246 10.27 -5.34 9.20
C PHE A 246 10.22 -6.35 10.33
N ALA A 247 10.54 -7.59 10.00
CA ALA A 247 10.78 -8.65 10.94
C ALA A 247 12.29 -8.83 11.14
N VAL A 248 12.67 -9.22 12.36
CA VAL A 248 14.06 -9.47 12.76
C VAL A 248 14.09 -10.56 13.83
N GLU A 249 15.22 -11.25 13.92
CA GLU A 249 15.53 -12.22 14.95
C GLU A 249 16.48 -11.58 15.98
N ILE A 250 16.02 -11.47 17.22
CA ILE A 250 16.80 -10.94 18.35
C ILE A 250 17.50 -12.09 19.02
N GLU A 251 18.82 -12.15 18.91
CA GLU A 251 19.65 -13.12 19.62
C GLU A 251 19.78 -12.67 21.10
N LYS A 252 19.45 -13.55 22.04
CA LYS A 252 19.53 -13.28 23.48
C LYS A 252 20.86 -13.77 24.03
N GLU A 253 21.24 -13.26 25.22
CA GLU A 253 22.49 -13.66 25.89
C GLU A 253 22.55 -15.15 26.28
N ASP A 254 21.39 -15.77 26.49
CA ASP A 254 21.28 -17.21 26.79
C ASP A 254 21.36 -18.10 25.53
N GLY A 255 21.54 -17.49 24.36
CA GLY A 255 21.60 -18.16 23.06
C GLY A 255 20.26 -18.51 22.45
N SER A 256 19.14 -18.12 23.08
CA SER A 256 17.83 -18.22 22.47
C SER A 256 17.61 -17.11 21.42
N HIS A 257 16.60 -17.27 20.58
CA HIS A 257 16.27 -16.33 19.56
C HIS A 257 14.79 -15.89 19.69
N GLU A 258 14.57 -14.61 19.64
CA GLU A 258 13.22 -14.03 19.72
C GLU A 258 12.89 -13.33 18.41
N GLY A 259 11.86 -13.81 17.70
CA GLY A 259 11.30 -13.10 16.56
C GLY A 259 10.62 -11.81 16.99
N ALA A 260 10.89 -10.73 16.30
CA ALA A 260 10.26 -9.44 16.55
C ALA A 260 9.87 -8.78 15.24
N ILE A 261 8.76 -8.06 15.27
CA ILE A 261 8.28 -7.26 14.15
C ILE A 261 8.11 -5.81 14.59
N PHE A 262 8.49 -4.90 13.71
CA PHE A 262 8.49 -3.47 13.98
C PHE A 262 7.82 -2.68 12.87
N ASP A 263 7.11 -1.64 13.24
CA ASP A 263 6.56 -0.64 12.33
C ASP A 263 7.50 0.57 12.27
N THR A 264 7.93 0.95 11.08
CA THR A 264 8.88 2.06 10.91
C THR A 264 8.23 3.44 11.04
N GLU A 265 6.90 3.55 10.95
CA GLU A 265 6.18 4.81 11.10
C GLU A 265 5.84 5.10 12.55
N THR A 266 5.24 4.13 13.26
CA THR A 266 4.96 4.26 14.70
C THR A 266 6.21 4.08 15.55
N LYS A 267 7.25 3.41 15.00
CA LYS A 267 8.50 3.04 15.70
C LYS A 267 8.27 2.13 16.89
N GLU A 268 7.24 1.31 16.80
CA GLU A 268 6.83 0.39 17.85
C GLU A 268 7.04 -1.06 17.43
N ARG A 269 7.27 -1.91 18.45
CA ARG A 269 7.21 -3.36 18.26
C ARG A 269 5.76 -3.79 18.16
N LEU A 270 5.45 -4.56 17.14
CA LEU A 270 4.14 -5.14 16.91
C LEU A 270 4.02 -6.51 17.58
N LYS A 271 2.78 -6.94 17.84
CA LYS A 271 2.52 -8.29 18.33
C LYS A 271 2.51 -9.27 17.17
N GLY A 272 3.14 -10.41 17.37
CA GLY A 272 3.10 -11.52 16.42
C GLY A 272 1.75 -12.24 16.42
N PRO A 273 1.49 -13.09 15.40
CA PRO A 273 0.28 -13.90 15.31
C PRO A 273 0.22 -15.02 16.35
N VAL A 274 1.35 -15.60 16.74
CA VAL A 274 1.38 -16.73 17.69
C VAL A 274 1.27 -16.26 19.12
N LYS A 275 0.32 -16.85 19.86
CA LYS A 275 0.23 -16.70 21.31
C LYS A 275 0.93 -17.89 21.94
N LEU A 276 2.01 -17.62 22.67
CA LEU A 276 2.65 -18.64 23.49
C LEU A 276 1.77 -19.05 24.66
N PRO A 277 1.68 -20.37 24.98
CA PRO A 277 1.04 -20.83 26.21
C PRO A 277 1.76 -20.26 27.43
N GLU A 278 1.03 -19.86 28.44
CA GLU A 278 1.60 -19.45 29.72
C GLU A 278 2.20 -20.67 30.42
N MET A 279 3.50 -20.65 30.69
CA MET A 279 4.15 -21.70 31.50
C MET A 279 3.56 -21.72 32.92
N ARG A 280 3.01 -22.85 33.35
CA ARG A 280 2.60 -22.98 34.73
C ARG A 280 3.84 -23.05 35.62
N GLU A 281 3.89 -22.20 36.67
CA GLU A 281 4.98 -22.16 37.67
C GLU A 281 5.32 -23.55 38.26
N SER A 282 4.42 -24.53 38.11
CA SER A 282 4.63 -25.90 38.61
C SER A 282 5.56 -26.80 37.76
N ALA A 283 5.98 -26.35 36.59
CA ALA A 283 6.91 -27.10 35.75
C ALA A 283 8.41 -26.82 36.09
N LEU A 284 8.67 -25.87 36.96
CA LEU A 284 10.01 -25.49 37.40
C LEU A 284 10.40 -26.07 38.80
N ARG A 285 9.67 -27.10 39.27
CA ARG A 285 10.02 -27.83 40.51
C ARG A 285 10.36 -29.27 40.25
#